data_9e3342f111f514051e22b2bbf1225ffd
#
_entry.id   9e3342f111f514051e22b2bbf1225ffd
#
_cell.length_a   1.000
_cell.length_b   1.000
_cell.length_c   1.000
_cell.angle_alpha   90.00
_cell.angle_beta   90.00
_cell.angle_gamma   90.00
#
_symmetry.space_group_name_H-M   'P 1'
#
loop_
_entity.id
_entity.type
_entity.pdbx_description
1 polymer ?
#
loop_
_entity_poly.entity_id
_entity_poly.type
_entity_poly.pdbx_seq_one_letter_code
_entity_poly.pdbx_strand_id
1 'polypeptide(L)'
;MAEPEAHRSGVSSVGVMAVAHLTNDSYAYMLPALLPLLLGKLGIGIAAAGLLVTLYQASSSFTQPIFGHLSDGGKRTRWMAWSGVALSGLAAAALGLAPNIAAVAVALLAGGLGTALYHPVSAALVAGAVPQRSRGQWMSVYISAGNFGLPIGPFVLGVLVATIGLGGSWIIAIPALILAALVWRLGPSAVRRTTAPLSFRAVVAGNRRMIAGLVSVSATRAWASALVSTFLPLYAVSRGASVVDASRLLTLFLLSGAVGGLVGGWLADRLGRDRVIIVSLLSAAPFCFLLAAQDTLGPAFVVAAAVSGMLLNGSFVVLAVRGQESMPGSLGMVSGLMLGLSIGLGGLAVAPMALVAERAGMPPVFVAAGSLAVLCALLMRLVPRPPVGAFDRESRGLELA
;
A
#
# COMPACT_ATOMS: atom_id res chain seq x y z
N MET A 1 -36.05 -12.70 -17.12
CA MET A 1 -34.90 -12.75 -18.07
C MET A 1 -33.90 -11.58 -17.94
N ALA A 2 -34.08 -10.63 -17.03
CA ALA A 2 -33.15 -9.44 -16.88
C ALA A 2 -31.97 -9.67 -15.90
N GLU A 3 -31.97 -10.73 -15.07
CA GLU A 3 -30.88 -10.98 -14.11
C GLU A 3 -29.52 -11.37 -14.72
N PRO A 4 -29.40 -12.16 -15.82
CA PRO A 4 -28.10 -12.56 -16.36
C PRO A 4 -27.31 -11.41 -16.98
N GLU A 5 -27.97 -10.41 -17.58
CA GLU A 5 -27.30 -9.26 -18.21
C GLU A 5 -26.82 -8.25 -17.16
N ALA A 6 -27.60 -7.98 -16.12
CA ALA A 6 -27.19 -7.11 -15.02
C ALA A 6 -26.03 -7.72 -14.23
N HIS A 7 -25.98 -9.05 -14.10
CA HIS A 7 -24.87 -9.73 -13.46
C HIS A 7 -23.58 -9.70 -14.29
N ARG A 8 -23.67 -9.90 -15.62
CA ARG A 8 -22.53 -9.81 -16.55
C ARG A 8 -21.95 -8.37 -16.62
N SER A 9 -22.79 -7.36 -16.63
CA SER A 9 -22.34 -5.96 -16.62
C SER A 9 -21.65 -5.60 -15.28
N GLY A 10 -22.13 -6.13 -14.15
CA GLY A 10 -21.50 -5.97 -12.85
C GLY A 10 -20.09 -6.60 -12.77
N VAL A 11 -19.94 -7.83 -13.28
CA VAL A 11 -18.65 -8.55 -13.30
C VAL A 11 -17.63 -7.86 -14.19
N SER A 12 -18.02 -7.41 -15.38
CA SER A 12 -17.12 -6.69 -16.29
C SER A 12 -16.66 -5.35 -15.71
N SER A 13 -17.53 -4.61 -15.03
CA SER A 13 -17.19 -3.34 -14.38
C SER A 13 -16.24 -3.53 -13.20
N VAL A 14 -16.36 -4.61 -12.42
CA VAL A 14 -15.42 -4.96 -11.34
C VAL A 14 -14.06 -5.35 -11.91
N GLY A 15 -14.02 -6.09 -13.03
CA GLY A 15 -12.78 -6.42 -13.73
C GLY A 15 -11.99 -5.17 -14.14
N VAL A 16 -12.67 -4.18 -14.73
CA VAL A 16 -12.05 -2.89 -15.07
C VAL A 16 -11.52 -2.18 -13.82
N MET A 17 -12.27 -2.17 -12.71
CA MET A 17 -11.83 -1.57 -11.45
C MET A 17 -10.63 -2.30 -10.84
N ALA A 18 -10.56 -3.62 -10.95
CA ALA A 18 -9.42 -4.41 -10.46
C ALA A 18 -8.14 -4.11 -11.25
N VAL A 19 -8.22 -4.03 -12.60
CA VAL A 19 -7.08 -3.65 -13.44
C VAL A 19 -6.67 -2.19 -13.20
N ALA A 20 -7.63 -1.30 -13.00
CA ALA A 20 -7.35 0.09 -12.64
C ALA A 20 -6.67 0.19 -11.25
N HIS A 21 -7.01 -0.67 -10.29
CA HIS A 21 -6.35 -0.74 -8.99
C HIS A 21 -4.90 -1.22 -9.12
N LEU A 22 -4.68 -2.31 -9.86
CA LEU A 22 -3.34 -2.80 -10.19
C LEU A 22 -2.47 -1.68 -10.79
N THR A 23 -3.01 -0.94 -11.76
CA THR A 23 -2.28 0.14 -12.43
C THR A 23 -2.04 1.32 -11.51
N ASN A 24 -3.04 1.75 -10.73
CA ASN A 24 -2.88 2.84 -9.76
C ASN A 24 -1.78 2.52 -8.74
N ASP A 25 -1.77 1.30 -8.21
CA ASP A 25 -0.81 0.88 -7.19
C ASP A 25 0.59 0.63 -7.75
N SER A 26 0.70 0.32 -9.05
CA SER A 26 2.02 0.24 -9.69
C SER A 26 2.80 1.55 -9.61
N TYR A 27 2.12 2.69 -9.55
CA TYR A 27 2.78 4.00 -9.43
C TYR A 27 3.34 4.30 -8.03
N ALA A 28 2.82 3.63 -6.98
CA ALA A 28 3.17 3.93 -5.59
C ALA A 28 4.67 3.74 -5.26
N TYR A 29 5.32 2.74 -5.86
CA TYR A 29 6.73 2.43 -5.62
C TYR A 29 7.66 2.81 -6.77
N MET A 30 7.17 3.54 -7.78
CA MET A 30 8.03 4.09 -8.83
C MET A 30 8.98 5.16 -8.30
N LEU A 31 8.55 5.98 -7.33
CA LEU A 31 9.43 6.98 -6.74
C LEU A 31 10.67 6.35 -6.07
N PRO A 32 10.57 5.38 -5.14
CA PRO A 32 11.74 4.71 -4.58
C PRO A 32 12.69 4.14 -5.64
N ALA A 33 12.18 3.58 -6.73
CA ALA A 33 12.99 3.08 -7.84
C ALA A 33 13.69 4.19 -8.63
N LEU A 34 13.07 5.38 -8.74
CA LEU A 34 13.62 6.56 -9.42
C LEU A 34 14.62 7.36 -8.58
N LEU A 35 14.57 7.25 -7.24
CA LEU A 35 15.39 8.08 -6.36
C LEU A 35 16.87 8.10 -6.73
N PRO A 36 17.54 6.95 -7.03
CA PRO A 36 18.95 7.00 -7.41
C PRO A 36 19.25 7.89 -8.62
N LEU A 37 18.33 7.87 -9.61
CA LEU A 37 18.46 8.70 -10.81
C LEU A 37 18.14 10.18 -10.54
N LEU A 38 17.13 10.45 -9.72
CA LEU A 38 16.72 11.81 -9.37
C LEU A 38 17.80 12.51 -8.54
N LEU A 39 18.47 11.80 -7.63
CA LEU A 39 19.61 12.35 -6.87
C LEU A 39 20.69 12.83 -7.82
N GLY A 40 21.10 12.00 -8.77
CA GLY A 40 22.12 12.37 -9.76
C GLY A 40 21.65 13.47 -10.72
N LYS A 41 20.44 13.37 -11.27
CA LYS A 41 19.89 14.34 -12.24
C LYS A 41 19.71 15.74 -11.64
N LEU A 42 19.26 15.82 -10.39
CA LEU A 42 18.88 17.09 -9.74
C LEU A 42 19.94 17.60 -8.77
N GLY A 43 21.02 16.85 -8.52
CA GLY A 43 22.06 17.22 -7.55
C GLY A 43 21.54 17.33 -6.12
N ILE A 44 20.56 16.49 -5.73
CA ILE A 44 19.95 16.51 -4.39
C ILE A 44 20.51 15.42 -3.48
N GLY A 45 20.55 15.68 -2.17
CA GLY A 45 20.98 14.72 -1.16
C GLY A 45 19.90 13.71 -0.79
N ILE A 46 20.30 12.70 -0.01
CA ILE A 46 19.41 11.64 0.48
C ILE A 46 18.30 12.19 1.38
N ALA A 47 18.60 13.23 2.17
CA ALA A 47 17.62 13.92 3.02
C ALA A 47 16.46 14.50 2.19
N ALA A 48 16.78 15.18 1.08
CA ALA A 48 15.77 15.72 0.17
C ALA A 48 14.92 14.59 -0.46
N ALA A 49 15.55 13.48 -0.86
CA ALA A 49 14.84 12.30 -1.35
C ALA A 49 13.85 11.74 -0.31
N GLY A 50 14.27 11.65 0.95
CA GLY A 50 13.40 11.23 2.06
C GLY A 50 12.19 12.15 2.27
N LEU A 51 12.38 13.47 2.15
CA LEU A 51 11.29 14.44 2.20
C LEU A 51 10.30 14.26 1.05
N LEU A 52 10.79 13.98 -0.17
CA LEU A 52 9.93 13.72 -1.33
C LEU A 52 9.06 12.45 -1.11
N VAL A 53 9.63 11.38 -0.57
CA VAL A 53 8.86 10.18 -0.24
C VAL A 53 7.82 10.46 0.84
N THR A 54 8.21 11.17 1.90
CA THR A 54 7.29 11.57 2.96
C THR A 54 6.16 12.45 2.43
N LEU A 55 6.45 13.38 1.52
CA LEU A 55 5.47 14.25 0.88
C LEU A 55 4.42 13.44 0.10
N TYR A 56 4.86 12.48 -0.71
CA TYR A 56 3.96 11.58 -1.44
C TYR A 56 3.08 10.77 -0.47
N GLN A 57 3.68 10.15 0.53
CA GLN A 57 2.95 9.33 1.50
C GLN A 57 1.94 10.15 2.32
N ALA A 58 2.32 11.35 2.74
CA ALA A 58 1.44 12.26 3.47
C ALA A 58 0.26 12.72 2.59
N SER A 59 0.53 13.15 1.34
CA SER A 59 -0.52 13.59 0.43
C SER A 59 -1.47 12.46 0.03
N SER A 60 -0.97 11.23 -0.14
CA SER A 60 -1.82 10.09 -0.49
C SER A 60 -2.67 9.61 0.68
N SER A 61 -2.16 9.60 1.90
CA SER A 61 -2.82 8.95 3.02
C SER A 61 -3.70 9.87 3.85
N PHE A 62 -3.22 11.09 4.19
CA PHE A 62 -4.01 11.99 5.04
C PHE A 62 -5.19 12.62 4.32
N THR A 63 -5.19 12.64 2.99
CA THR A 63 -6.31 13.16 2.20
C THR A 63 -7.37 12.10 1.87
N GLN A 64 -7.07 10.80 2.00
CA GLN A 64 -8.03 9.71 1.74
C GLN A 64 -9.33 9.83 2.56
N PRO A 65 -9.32 10.14 3.87
CA PRO A 65 -10.56 10.30 4.63
C PRO A 65 -11.44 11.43 4.11
N ILE A 66 -10.85 12.51 3.58
CA ILE A 66 -11.58 13.63 3.00
C ILE A 66 -12.34 13.16 1.74
N PHE A 67 -11.66 12.48 0.83
CA PHE A 67 -12.27 11.98 -0.39
C PHE A 67 -13.24 10.82 -0.12
N GLY A 68 -12.98 9.99 0.88
CA GLY A 68 -13.92 8.99 1.36
C GLY A 68 -15.23 9.62 1.82
N HIS A 69 -15.15 10.67 2.66
CA HIS A 69 -16.32 11.40 3.13
C HIS A 69 -17.09 12.10 1.99
N LEU A 70 -16.38 12.72 1.05
CA LEU A 70 -16.99 13.33 -0.13
C LEU A 70 -17.71 12.30 -1.01
N SER A 71 -17.20 11.07 -1.08
CA SER A 71 -17.83 9.98 -1.83
C SER A 71 -19.12 9.47 -1.19
N ASP A 72 -19.23 9.55 0.14
CA ASP A 72 -20.40 9.09 0.90
C ASP A 72 -21.67 9.90 0.61
N GLY A 73 -21.53 11.15 0.20
CA GLY A 73 -22.67 12.07 -0.08
C GLY A 73 -23.32 11.88 -1.45
N GLY A 74 -22.81 11.01 -2.37
CA GLY A 74 -23.09 11.33 -3.68
C GLY A 74 -23.46 10.39 -4.79
N LYS A 75 -24.25 10.96 -5.68
CA LYS A 75 -24.77 10.38 -6.93
C LYS A 75 -23.72 10.31 -8.06
N ARG A 76 -22.48 10.81 -7.89
CA ARG A 76 -21.48 10.95 -8.97
C ARG A 76 -20.06 10.69 -8.47
N THR A 77 -19.78 9.51 -7.94
CA THR A 77 -18.45 9.19 -7.38
C THR A 77 -17.48 8.63 -8.41
N ARG A 78 -17.97 8.10 -9.53
CA ARG A 78 -17.11 7.51 -10.58
C ARG A 78 -16.06 8.48 -11.15
N TRP A 79 -16.36 9.80 -11.20
CA TRP A 79 -15.38 10.79 -11.66
C TRP A 79 -14.13 10.84 -10.77
N MET A 80 -14.27 10.62 -9.46
CA MET A 80 -13.15 10.59 -8.54
C MET A 80 -12.25 9.37 -8.81
N ALA A 81 -12.84 8.23 -9.16
CA ALA A 81 -12.07 7.03 -9.47
C ALA A 81 -11.27 7.19 -10.78
N TRP A 82 -11.89 7.59 -11.88
CA TRP A 82 -11.17 7.72 -13.14
C TRP A 82 -10.16 8.89 -13.13
N SER A 83 -10.51 10.04 -12.53
CA SER A 83 -9.57 11.16 -12.42
C SER A 83 -8.41 10.84 -11.46
N GLY A 84 -8.65 10.04 -10.41
CA GLY A 84 -7.61 9.56 -9.51
C GLY A 84 -6.56 8.73 -10.25
N VAL A 85 -6.99 7.72 -11.03
CA VAL A 85 -6.06 6.90 -11.84
C VAL A 85 -5.30 7.76 -12.86
N ALA A 86 -6.01 8.64 -13.58
CA ALA A 86 -5.38 9.52 -14.56
C ALA A 86 -4.31 10.41 -13.92
N LEU A 87 -4.64 11.04 -12.78
CA LEU A 87 -3.75 11.95 -12.06
C LEU A 87 -2.52 11.19 -11.51
N SER A 88 -2.70 9.99 -10.96
CA SER A 88 -1.60 9.15 -10.49
C SER A 88 -0.62 8.81 -11.61
N GLY A 89 -1.13 8.39 -12.77
CA GLY A 89 -0.27 8.04 -13.93
C GLY A 89 0.41 9.23 -14.56
N LEU A 90 -0.27 10.36 -14.72
CA LEU A 90 0.32 11.60 -15.23
C LEU A 90 1.41 12.12 -14.29
N ALA A 91 1.17 12.06 -12.99
CA ALA A 91 2.13 12.45 -11.98
C ALA A 91 3.37 11.55 -12.00
N ALA A 92 3.19 10.22 -12.08
CA ALA A 92 4.30 9.27 -12.17
C ALA A 92 5.13 9.51 -13.45
N ALA A 93 4.48 9.76 -14.57
CA ALA A 93 5.14 10.11 -15.85
C ALA A 93 5.95 11.42 -15.73
N ALA A 94 5.42 12.41 -15.03
CA ALA A 94 6.08 13.70 -14.84
C ALA A 94 7.36 13.61 -14.01
N LEU A 95 7.53 12.61 -13.14
CA LEU A 95 8.73 12.48 -12.29
C LEU A 95 10.03 12.38 -13.11
N GLY A 96 10.05 11.58 -14.18
CA GLY A 96 11.22 11.44 -15.02
C GLY A 96 11.51 12.68 -15.90
N LEU A 97 10.47 13.47 -16.19
CA LEU A 97 10.56 14.70 -17.00
C LEU A 97 10.86 15.95 -16.18
N ALA A 98 10.70 15.89 -14.85
CA ALA A 98 10.82 17.05 -13.97
C ALA A 98 12.19 17.74 -14.11
N PRO A 99 12.23 19.06 -14.34
CA PRO A 99 13.46 19.81 -14.52
C PRO A 99 14.15 20.17 -13.20
N ASN A 100 13.44 20.16 -12.08
CA ASN A 100 13.94 20.54 -10.76
C ASN A 100 13.12 19.87 -9.64
N ILE A 101 13.60 20.02 -8.40
CA ILE A 101 12.98 19.41 -7.22
C ILE A 101 11.55 19.94 -6.96
N ALA A 102 11.25 21.19 -7.28
CA ALA A 102 9.91 21.75 -7.11
C ALA A 102 8.90 21.06 -8.05
N ALA A 103 9.29 20.82 -9.30
CA ALA A 103 8.45 20.07 -10.25
C ALA A 103 8.22 18.62 -9.79
N VAL A 104 9.25 17.96 -9.21
CA VAL A 104 9.10 16.65 -8.58
C VAL A 104 8.12 16.71 -7.42
N ALA A 105 8.24 17.69 -6.52
CA ALA A 105 7.35 17.84 -5.38
C ALA A 105 5.89 18.06 -5.80
N VAL A 106 5.65 18.90 -6.82
CA VAL A 106 4.31 19.12 -7.39
C VAL A 106 3.74 17.82 -7.99
N ALA A 107 4.55 17.09 -8.77
CA ALA A 107 4.15 15.79 -9.32
C ALA A 107 3.80 14.79 -8.21
N LEU A 108 4.59 14.72 -7.14
CA LEU A 108 4.33 13.83 -6.00
C LEU A 108 3.06 14.20 -5.24
N LEU A 109 2.82 15.48 -5.00
CA LEU A 109 1.55 15.96 -4.42
C LEU A 109 0.37 15.57 -5.29
N ALA A 110 0.46 15.80 -6.60
CA ALA A 110 -0.59 15.42 -7.55
C ALA A 110 -0.82 13.90 -7.58
N GLY A 111 0.26 13.09 -7.61
CA GLY A 111 0.17 11.64 -7.59
C GLY A 111 -0.44 11.10 -6.29
N GLY A 112 -0.03 11.65 -5.14
CA GLY A 112 -0.61 11.31 -3.85
C GLY A 112 -2.10 11.66 -3.77
N LEU A 113 -2.50 12.84 -4.26
CA LEU A 113 -3.91 13.21 -4.36
C LEU A 113 -4.69 12.29 -5.32
N GLY A 114 -4.08 11.89 -6.44
CA GLY A 114 -4.66 10.93 -7.38
C GLY A 114 -4.95 9.57 -6.69
N THR A 115 -3.97 9.05 -5.98
CA THR A 115 -4.09 7.82 -5.19
C THR A 115 -5.18 7.96 -4.11
N ALA A 116 -5.22 9.09 -3.42
CA ALA A 116 -6.21 9.37 -2.37
C ALA A 116 -7.64 9.51 -2.90
N LEU A 117 -7.81 10.08 -4.09
CA LEU A 117 -9.09 10.12 -4.81
C LEU A 117 -9.56 8.72 -5.21
N TYR A 118 -8.63 7.87 -5.66
CA TYR A 118 -8.96 6.56 -6.20
C TYR A 118 -9.39 5.57 -5.14
N HIS A 119 -8.57 5.32 -4.11
CA HIS A 119 -8.70 4.18 -3.20
C HIS A 119 -10.06 4.08 -2.47
N PRO A 120 -10.53 5.09 -1.70
CA PRO A 120 -11.77 4.95 -0.95
C PRO A 120 -12.99 4.85 -1.87
N VAL A 121 -12.96 5.58 -2.98
CA VAL A 121 -14.08 5.65 -3.91
C VAL A 121 -14.20 4.37 -4.74
N SER A 122 -13.09 3.86 -5.25
CA SER A 122 -13.08 2.64 -6.07
C SER A 122 -13.47 1.41 -5.26
N ALA A 123 -13.00 1.29 -4.02
CA ALA A 123 -13.42 0.22 -3.12
C ALA A 123 -14.94 0.26 -2.84
N ALA A 124 -15.50 1.45 -2.60
CA ALA A 124 -16.93 1.62 -2.38
C ALA A 124 -17.76 1.32 -3.64
N LEU A 125 -17.28 1.73 -4.84
CA LEU A 125 -17.91 1.42 -6.11
C LEU A 125 -17.93 -0.08 -6.39
N VAL A 126 -16.83 -0.79 -6.16
CA VAL A 126 -16.74 -2.25 -6.33
C VAL A 126 -17.69 -2.96 -5.36
N ALA A 127 -17.65 -2.59 -4.07
CA ALA A 127 -18.54 -3.19 -3.07
C ALA A 127 -20.04 -2.97 -3.37
N GLY A 128 -20.38 -1.84 -3.99
CA GLY A 128 -21.75 -1.52 -4.40
C GLY A 128 -22.21 -2.18 -5.71
N ALA A 129 -21.26 -2.60 -6.55
CA ALA A 129 -21.55 -3.18 -7.88
C ALA A 129 -21.86 -4.69 -7.84
N VAL A 130 -21.55 -5.36 -6.74
CA VAL A 130 -21.68 -6.82 -6.62
C VAL A 130 -22.73 -7.23 -5.59
N PRO A 131 -23.39 -8.40 -5.76
CA PRO A 131 -24.33 -8.95 -4.78
C PRO A 131 -23.65 -9.18 -3.43
N GLN A 132 -24.39 -9.01 -2.33
CA GLN A 132 -23.87 -9.16 -0.98
C GLN A 132 -23.23 -10.54 -0.73
N ARG A 133 -23.83 -11.59 -1.27
CA ARG A 133 -23.35 -12.99 -1.15
C ARG A 133 -21.95 -13.23 -1.77
N SER A 134 -21.56 -12.46 -2.80
CA SER A 134 -20.27 -12.60 -3.49
C SER A 134 -19.32 -11.42 -3.25
N ARG A 135 -19.72 -10.45 -2.41
CA ARG A 135 -18.94 -9.21 -2.17
C ARG A 135 -17.55 -9.50 -1.64
N GLY A 136 -17.41 -10.44 -0.70
CA GLY A 136 -16.10 -10.81 -0.15
C GLY A 136 -15.13 -11.32 -1.21
N GLN A 137 -15.60 -12.19 -2.12
CA GLN A 137 -14.79 -12.74 -3.21
C GLN A 137 -14.31 -11.64 -4.17
N TRP A 138 -15.22 -10.76 -4.62
CA TRP A 138 -14.88 -9.69 -5.55
C TRP A 138 -13.98 -8.62 -4.91
N MET A 139 -14.20 -8.32 -3.64
CA MET A 139 -13.30 -7.42 -2.89
C MET A 139 -11.91 -8.03 -2.74
N SER A 140 -11.80 -9.34 -2.52
CA SER A 140 -10.50 -10.02 -2.48
C SER A 140 -9.78 -9.95 -3.83
N VAL A 141 -10.47 -10.17 -4.95
CA VAL A 141 -9.90 -10.00 -6.30
C VAL A 141 -9.42 -8.57 -6.51
N TYR A 142 -10.25 -7.59 -6.15
CA TYR A 142 -9.94 -6.17 -6.29
C TYR A 142 -8.68 -5.77 -5.46
N ILE A 143 -8.62 -6.18 -4.19
CA ILE A 143 -7.50 -5.87 -3.28
C ILE A 143 -6.22 -6.60 -3.73
N SER A 144 -6.34 -7.86 -4.14
CA SER A 144 -5.20 -8.62 -4.65
C SER A 144 -4.61 -8.00 -5.91
N ALA A 145 -5.45 -7.49 -6.80
CA ALA A 145 -4.99 -6.78 -8.00
C ALA A 145 -4.11 -5.57 -7.63
N GLY A 146 -4.52 -4.74 -6.67
CA GLY A 146 -3.70 -3.63 -6.17
C GLY A 146 -2.37 -4.11 -5.61
N ASN A 147 -2.38 -5.12 -4.72
CA ASN A 147 -1.17 -5.66 -4.12
C ASN A 147 -0.18 -6.20 -5.17
N PHE A 148 -0.66 -6.84 -6.24
CA PHE A 148 0.19 -7.27 -7.36
C PHE A 148 0.65 -6.10 -8.25
N GLY A 149 -0.02 -4.96 -8.21
CA GLY A 149 0.42 -3.74 -8.88
C GLY A 149 1.74 -3.21 -8.29
N LEU A 150 1.91 -3.25 -6.97
CA LEU A 150 3.05 -2.69 -6.27
C LEU A 150 4.42 -3.11 -6.84
N PRO A 151 4.71 -4.41 -7.08
CA PRO A 151 5.98 -4.86 -7.66
C PRO A 151 6.11 -4.56 -9.16
N ILE A 152 5.01 -4.41 -9.90
CA ILE A 152 5.03 -4.17 -11.34
C ILE A 152 5.64 -2.80 -11.65
N GLY A 153 5.34 -1.78 -10.88
CA GLY A 153 5.81 -0.42 -11.11
C GLY A 153 7.33 -0.29 -11.17
N PRO A 154 8.08 -0.66 -10.12
CA PRO A 154 9.53 -0.63 -10.15
C PRO A 154 10.14 -1.46 -11.28
N PHE A 155 9.57 -2.63 -11.58
CA PHE A 155 10.05 -3.48 -12.66
C PHE A 155 9.92 -2.80 -14.03
N VAL A 156 8.70 -2.34 -14.35
CA VAL A 156 8.42 -1.65 -15.63
C VAL A 156 9.28 -0.40 -15.77
N LEU A 157 9.40 0.38 -14.70
CA LEU A 157 10.23 1.58 -14.67
C LEU A 157 11.71 1.25 -14.92
N GLY A 158 12.24 0.22 -14.26
CA GLY A 158 13.62 -0.20 -14.47
C GLY A 158 13.91 -0.57 -15.93
N VAL A 159 13.02 -1.34 -16.56
CA VAL A 159 13.12 -1.69 -17.98
C VAL A 159 13.01 -0.43 -18.88
N LEU A 160 12.04 0.42 -18.63
CA LEU A 160 11.82 1.64 -19.42
C LEU A 160 13.04 2.56 -19.38
N VAL A 161 13.59 2.79 -18.18
CA VAL A 161 14.78 3.65 -18.02
C VAL A 161 15.99 3.05 -18.72
N ALA A 162 16.16 1.73 -18.68
CA ALA A 162 17.26 1.04 -19.36
C ALA A 162 17.18 1.15 -20.89
N THR A 163 15.96 1.16 -21.46
CA THR A 163 15.74 1.12 -22.91
C THR A 163 15.66 2.49 -23.55
N ILE A 164 14.97 3.42 -22.94
CA ILE A 164 14.68 4.75 -23.51
C ILE A 164 15.03 5.92 -22.58
N GLY A 165 15.61 5.64 -21.40
CA GLY A 165 16.02 6.65 -20.43
C GLY A 165 14.83 7.33 -19.72
N LEU A 166 15.17 8.30 -18.84
CA LEU A 166 14.17 9.07 -18.08
C LEU A 166 13.21 9.87 -18.96
N GLY A 167 13.67 10.32 -20.13
CA GLY A 167 12.85 11.05 -21.10
C GLY A 167 11.65 10.26 -21.60
N GLY A 168 11.72 8.91 -21.56
CA GLY A 168 10.63 8.02 -21.94
C GLY A 168 9.55 7.85 -20.87
N SER A 169 9.67 8.44 -19.69
CA SER A 169 8.73 8.24 -18.57
C SER A 169 7.27 8.63 -18.90
N TRP A 170 7.03 9.47 -19.92
CA TRP A 170 5.68 9.80 -20.39
C TRP A 170 4.85 8.57 -20.78
N ILE A 171 5.51 7.46 -21.22
CA ILE A 171 4.84 6.20 -21.60
C ILE A 171 4.06 5.62 -20.41
N ILE A 172 4.51 5.88 -19.18
CA ILE A 172 3.88 5.41 -17.92
C ILE A 172 2.45 5.96 -17.77
N ALA A 173 2.16 7.13 -18.36
CA ALA A 173 0.81 7.70 -18.35
C ALA A 173 -0.19 6.91 -19.22
N ILE A 174 0.26 6.21 -20.26
CA ILE A 174 -0.63 5.57 -21.24
C ILE A 174 -1.59 4.57 -20.59
N PRO A 175 -1.13 3.58 -19.76
CA PRO A 175 -2.05 2.65 -19.11
C PRO A 175 -3.05 3.35 -18.21
N ALA A 176 -2.63 4.39 -17.47
CA ALA A 176 -3.52 5.17 -16.60
C ALA A 176 -4.62 5.88 -17.37
N LEU A 177 -4.27 6.53 -18.50
CA LEU A 177 -5.25 7.25 -19.32
C LEU A 177 -6.23 6.30 -19.99
N ILE A 178 -5.76 5.15 -20.50
CA ILE A 178 -6.63 4.11 -21.07
C ILE A 178 -7.60 3.61 -19.99
N LEU A 179 -7.09 3.28 -18.79
CA LEU A 179 -7.93 2.76 -17.71
C LEU A 179 -8.85 3.83 -17.12
N ALA A 180 -8.42 5.09 -17.05
CA ALA A 180 -9.31 6.19 -16.70
C ALA A 180 -10.49 6.29 -17.67
N ALA A 181 -10.25 6.19 -18.98
CA ALA A 181 -11.30 6.17 -20.01
C ALA A 181 -12.22 4.93 -19.86
N LEU A 182 -11.65 3.76 -19.57
CA LEU A 182 -12.43 2.54 -19.33
C LEU A 182 -13.27 2.64 -18.04
N VAL A 183 -12.71 3.15 -16.94
CA VAL A 183 -13.45 3.40 -15.69
C VAL A 183 -14.56 4.44 -15.93
N TRP A 184 -14.29 5.50 -16.69
CA TRP A 184 -15.32 6.49 -17.05
C TRP A 184 -16.47 5.86 -17.83
N ARG A 185 -16.19 4.97 -18.78
CA ARG A 185 -17.21 4.35 -19.64
C ARG A 185 -17.89 3.14 -18.99
N LEU A 186 -17.14 2.26 -18.38
CA LEU A 186 -17.57 0.92 -17.96
C LEU A 186 -17.63 0.74 -16.43
N GLY A 187 -17.02 1.65 -15.66
CA GLY A 187 -16.99 1.57 -14.21
C GLY A 187 -18.37 1.77 -13.57
N PRO A 188 -18.59 1.26 -12.34
CA PRO A 188 -19.84 1.46 -11.62
C PRO A 188 -20.15 2.94 -11.43
N SER A 189 -21.43 3.33 -11.54
CA SER A 189 -21.82 4.74 -11.59
C SER A 189 -22.14 5.37 -10.25
N ALA A 190 -22.47 4.58 -9.23
CA ALA A 190 -22.86 5.09 -7.92
C ALA A 190 -22.52 4.12 -6.78
N VAL A 191 -22.20 4.67 -5.62
CA VAL A 191 -22.06 3.92 -4.36
C VAL A 191 -23.46 3.65 -3.81
N ARG A 192 -23.83 2.38 -3.64
CA ARG A 192 -25.06 2.00 -2.91
C ARG A 192 -24.78 2.04 -1.41
N ARG A 193 -25.41 2.94 -0.68
CA ARG A 193 -25.46 2.89 0.79
C ARG A 193 -26.29 1.70 1.22
N THR A 194 -25.71 0.78 1.97
CA THR A 194 -26.40 -0.39 2.53
C THR A 194 -26.79 -0.21 4.00
N THR A 195 -26.14 0.70 4.73
CA THR A 195 -26.43 0.99 6.16
C THR A 195 -26.00 2.43 6.51
N ALA A 196 -26.66 3.01 7.52
CA ALA A 196 -26.21 4.26 8.11
C ALA A 196 -24.80 4.08 8.74
N PRO A 197 -23.82 4.93 8.42
CA PRO A 197 -22.50 4.81 9.01
C PRO A 197 -22.57 5.02 10.53
N LEU A 198 -21.94 4.11 11.28
CA LEU A 198 -21.72 4.32 12.70
C LEU A 198 -20.87 5.60 12.86
N SER A 199 -21.21 6.44 13.83
CA SER A 199 -20.44 7.66 14.04
C SER A 199 -18.99 7.29 14.43
N PHE A 200 -18.02 7.90 13.76
CA PHE A 200 -16.59 7.70 14.04
C PHE A 200 -16.28 7.88 15.54
N ARG A 201 -16.87 8.91 16.17
CA ARG A 201 -16.72 9.17 17.60
C ARG A 201 -17.19 8.00 18.48
N ALA A 202 -18.33 7.40 18.16
CA ALA A 202 -18.89 6.31 18.96
C ALA A 202 -18.02 5.05 18.88
N VAL A 203 -17.57 4.69 17.67
CA VAL A 203 -16.69 3.52 17.49
C VAL A 203 -15.34 3.72 18.17
N VAL A 204 -14.73 4.90 18.02
CA VAL A 204 -13.45 5.21 18.66
C VAL A 204 -13.61 5.28 20.19
N ALA A 205 -14.67 5.87 20.71
CA ALA A 205 -14.90 5.97 22.15
C ALA A 205 -15.03 4.61 22.83
N GLY A 206 -15.75 3.67 22.18
CA GLY A 206 -15.96 2.32 22.69
C GLY A 206 -14.74 1.39 22.56
N ASN A 207 -13.79 1.70 21.64
CA ASN A 207 -12.69 0.81 21.29
C ASN A 207 -11.31 1.47 21.37
N ARG A 208 -11.14 2.52 22.17
CA ARG A 208 -9.90 3.34 22.20
C ARG A 208 -8.61 2.54 22.34
N ARG A 209 -8.54 1.60 23.30
CA ARG A 209 -7.33 0.79 23.54
C ARG A 209 -7.04 -0.14 22.37
N MET A 210 -8.07 -0.77 21.80
CA MET A 210 -7.95 -1.64 20.64
C MET A 210 -7.45 -0.87 19.42
N ILE A 211 -8.10 0.26 19.11
CA ILE A 211 -7.74 1.10 17.96
C ILE A 211 -6.34 1.66 18.13
N ALA A 212 -6.01 2.24 19.28
CA ALA A 212 -4.68 2.78 19.54
C ALA A 212 -3.60 1.70 19.41
N GLY A 213 -3.83 0.51 19.96
CA GLY A 213 -2.90 -0.61 19.86
C GLY A 213 -2.70 -1.07 18.42
N LEU A 214 -3.79 -1.33 17.69
CA LEU A 214 -3.72 -1.78 16.29
C LEU A 214 -3.11 -0.73 15.36
N VAL A 215 -3.44 0.55 15.53
CA VAL A 215 -2.86 1.65 14.74
C VAL A 215 -1.36 1.78 15.05
N SER A 216 -0.95 1.69 16.31
CA SER A 216 0.47 1.75 16.70
C SER A 216 1.27 0.60 16.08
N VAL A 217 0.75 -0.63 16.14
CA VAL A 217 1.36 -1.81 15.51
C VAL A 217 1.45 -1.64 14.00
N SER A 218 0.35 -1.21 13.36
CA SER A 218 0.30 -1.04 11.92
C SER A 218 1.23 0.08 11.42
N ALA A 219 1.29 1.22 12.13
CA ALA A 219 2.18 2.33 11.80
C ALA A 219 3.65 1.93 11.98
N THR A 220 4.01 1.28 13.10
CA THR A 220 5.40 0.82 13.35
C THR A 220 5.85 -0.19 12.30
N ARG A 221 4.97 -1.13 11.91
CA ARG A 221 5.24 -2.05 10.80
C ARG A 221 5.42 -1.30 9.47
N ALA A 222 4.54 -0.32 9.21
CA ALA A 222 4.63 0.47 7.99
C ALA A 222 5.93 1.29 7.93
N TRP A 223 6.41 1.78 9.08
CA TRP A 223 7.73 2.41 9.18
C TRP A 223 8.84 1.45 8.75
N ALA A 224 8.90 0.25 9.32
CA ALA A 224 9.90 -0.73 8.96
C ALA A 224 9.89 -1.05 7.45
N SER A 225 8.71 -1.29 6.87
CA SER A 225 8.55 -1.58 5.44
C SER A 225 8.94 -0.38 4.56
N ALA A 226 8.54 0.84 4.94
CA ALA A 226 8.86 2.06 4.19
C ALA A 226 10.36 2.35 4.17
N LEU A 227 11.06 2.11 5.28
CA LEU A 227 12.51 2.24 5.34
C LEU A 227 13.19 1.28 4.37
N VAL A 228 12.87 -0.01 4.43
CA VAL A 228 13.49 -0.98 3.52
C VAL A 228 13.16 -0.64 2.07
N SER A 229 11.89 -0.44 1.72
CA SER A 229 11.49 -0.19 0.32
C SER A 229 12.07 1.09 -0.27
N THR A 230 12.27 2.13 0.55
CA THR A 230 12.84 3.40 0.08
C THR A 230 14.36 3.32 -0.08
N PHE A 231 15.05 2.74 0.90
CA PHE A 231 16.51 2.77 0.94
C PHE A 231 17.18 1.58 0.23
N LEU A 232 16.45 0.49 -0.01
CA LEU A 232 16.99 -0.69 -0.70
C LEU A 232 17.55 -0.35 -2.10
N PRO A 233 16.82 0.34 -3.00
CA PRO A 233 17.38 0.71 -4.30
C PRO A 233 18.50 1.75 -4.19
N LEU A 234 18.42 2.69 -3.26
CA LEU A 234 19.48 3.66 -3.01
C LEU A 234 20.77 2.96 -2.56
N TYR A 235 20.64 2.02 -1.63
CA TYR A 235 21.77 1.24 -1.14
C TYR A 235 22.38 0.37 -2.24
N ALA A 236 21.55 -0.30 -3.04
CA ALA A 236 22.04 -1.11 -4.15
C ALA A 236 22.87 -0.29 -5.14
N VAL A 237 22.38 0.89 -5.54
CA VAL A 237 23.12 1.77 -6.45
C VAL A 237 24.39 2.33 -5.79
N SER A 238 24.39 2.68 -4.52
CA SER A 238 25.60 3.11 -3.80
C SER A 238 26.68 2.02 -3.70
N ARG A 239 26.30 0.75 -3.86
CA ARG A 239 27.18 -0.43 -3.93
C ARG A 239 27.52 -0.86 -5.36
N GLY A 240 27.22 -0.01 -6.36
CA GLY A 240 27.60 -0.23 -7.76
C GLY A 240 26.60 -0.99 -8.60
N ALA A 241 25.39 -1.31 -8.08
CA ALA A 241 24.33 -1.91 -8.90
C ALA A 241 23.83 -0.93 -9.97
N SER A 242 23.42 -1.47 -11.10
CA SER A 242 22.65 -0.68 -12.06
C SER A 242 21.29 -0.28 -11.48
N VAL A 243 20.68 0.80 -12.00
CA VAL A 243 19.33 1.19 -11.60
C VAL A 243 18.31 0.08 -11.92
N VAL A 244 18.55 -0.69 -12.97
CA VAL A 244 17.72 -1.84 -13.33
C VAL A 244 17.78 -2.93 -12.27
N ASP A 245 18.97 -3.27 -11.78
CA ASP A 245 19.13 -4.30 -10.75
C ASP A 245 18.61 -3.82 -9.41
N ALA A 246 18.77 -2.53 -9.08
CA ALA A 246 18.16 -1.92 -7.92
C ALA A 246 16.61 -1.96 -7.98
N SER A 247 16.04 -1.70 -9.16
CA SER A 247 14.59 -1.81 -9.40
C SER A 247 14.10 -3.27 -9.32
N ARG A 248 14.86 -4.23 -9.84
CA ARG A 248 14.57 -5.67 -9.70
C ARG A 248 14.60 -6.12 -8.25
N LEU A 249 15.54 -5.62 -7.47
CA LEU A 249 15.66 -5.92 -6.05
C LEU A 249 14.45 -5.38 -5.26
N LEU A 250 14.02 -4.14 -5.54
CA LEU A 250 12.79 -3.58 -4.96
C LEU A 250 11.56 -4.39 -5.40
N THR A 251 11.49 -4.76 -6.67
CA THR A 251 10.43 -5.65 -7.20
C THR A 251 10.38 -6.97 -6.43
N LEU A 252 11.53 -7.59 -6.20
CA LEU A 252 11.64 -8.85 -5.45
C LEU A 252 11.15 -8.68 -4.01
N PHE A 253 11.54 -7.60 -3.33
CA PHE A 253 11.07 -7.26 -1.98
C PHE A 253 9.54 -7.14 -1.92
N LEU A 254 8.94 -6.42 -2.87
CA LEU A 254 7.50 -6.19 -2.93
C LEU A 254 6.72 -7.44 -3.36
N LEU A 255 7.23 -8.19 -4.34
CA LEU A 255 6.60 -9.43 -4.81
C LEU A 255 6.62 -10.51 -3.72
N SER A 256 7.75 -10.66 -3.04
CA SER A 256 7.86 -11.55 -1.88
C SER A 256 6.88 -11.14 -0.79
N GLY A 257 6.66 -9.82 -0.60
CA GLY A 257 5.66 -9.28 0.31
C GLY A 257 4.22 -9.65 -0.08
N ALA A 258 3.89 -9.61 -1.36
CA ALA A 258 2.57 -10.03 -1.85
C ALA A 258 2.34 -11.53 -1.62
N VAL A 259 3.35 -12.36 -1.91
CA VAL A 259 3.32 -13.81 -1.59
C VAL A 259 3.19 -14.03 -0.08
N GLY A 260 3.96 -13.26 0.72
CA GLY A 260 3.90 -13.30 2.17
C GLY A 260 2.50 -12.98 2.73
N GLY A 261 1.76 -12.07 2.08
CA GLY A 261 0.38 -11.76 2.42
C GLY A 261 -0.56 -12.96 2.26
N LEU A 262 -0.41 -13.71 1.17
CA LEU A 262 -1.21 -14.92 0.91
C LEU A 262 -0.86 -16.04 1.90
N VAL A 263 0.43 -16.31 2.08
CA VAL A 263 0.93 -17.33 3.01
C VAL A 263 0.59 -16.96 4.46
N GLY A 264 0.78 -15.70 4.83
CA GLY A 264 0.48 -15.18 6.16
C GLY A 264 -1.01 -15.28 6.49
N GLY A 265 -1.90 -14.96 5.55
CA GLY A 265 -3.35 -15.13 5.69
C GLY A 265 -3.72 -16.60 5.96
N TRP A 266 -3.23 -17.51 5.12
CA TRP A 266 -3.46 -18.95 5.27
C TRP A 266 -2.93 -19.52 6.60
N LEU A 267 -1.74 -19.08 7.03
CA LEU A 267 -1.18 -19.46 8.33
C LEU A 267 -2.01 -18.88 9.49
N ALA A 268 -2.48 -17.64 9.34
CA ALA A 268 -3.23 -16.96 10.38
C ALA A 268 -4.60 -17.60 10.64
N ASP A 269 -5.23 -18.19 9.63
CA ASP A 269 -6.47 -18.96 9.79
C ASP A 269 -6.25 -20.23 10.64
N ARG A 270 -5.04 -20.81 10.62
CA ARG A 270 -4.70 -22.05 11.33
C ARG A 270 -4.04 -21.83 12.70
N LEU A 271 -3.15 -20.84 12.79
CA LEU A 271 -2.31 -20.61 13.96
C LEU A 271 -2.77 -19.43 14.82
N GLY A 272 -3.76 -18.67 14.31
CA GLY A 272 -4.27 -17.45 14.93
C GLY A 272 -3.51 -16.20 14.49
N ARG A 273 -4.27 -15.08 14.33
CA ARG A 273 -3.79 -13.79 13.79
C ARG A 273 -2.59 -13.24 14.56
N ASP A 274 -2.74 -13.11 15.89
CA ASP A 274 -1.74 -12.47 16.76
C ASP A 274 -0.40 -13.20 16.72
N ARG A 275 -0.44 -14.55 16.71
CA ARG A 275 0.78 -15.39 16.65
C ARG A 275 1.51 -15.19 15.32
N VAL A 276 0.79 -15.22 14.19
CA VAL A 276 1.41 -15.06 12.88
C VAL A 276 2.01 -13.66 12.73
N ILE A 277 1.34 -12.60 13.19
CA ILE A 277 1.87 -11.24 13.18
C ILE A 277 3.18 -11.17 13.99
N ILE A 278 3.16 -11.66 15.24
CA ILE A 278 4.34 -11.61 16.12
C ILE A 278 5.51 -12.40 15.53
N VAL A 279 5.29 -13.64 15.13
CA VAL A 279 6.35 -14.50 14.58
C VAL A 279 6.90 -13.92 13.28
N SER A 280 6.04 -13.46 12.37
CA SER A 280 6.46 -12.84 11.12
C SER A 280 7.38 -11.64 11.36
N LEU A 281 7.00 -10.73 12.27
CA LEU A 281 7.77 -9.52 12.56
C LEU A 281 9.08 -9.82 13.29
N LEU A 282 9.08 -10.72 14.27
CA LEU A 282 10.32 -11.15 14.94
C LEU A 282 11.27 -11.85 13.97
N SER A 283 10.74 -12.66 13.05
CA SER A 283 11.54 -13.33 12.04
C SER A 283 12.04 -12.38 10.95
N ALA A 284 11.39 -11.24 10.71
CA ALA A 284 11.85 -10.21 9.76
C ALA A 284 13.10 -9.47 10.25
N ALA A 285 13.22 -9.24 11.56
CA ALA A 285 14.30 -8.44 12.14
C ALA A 285 15.71 -8.95 11.79
N PRO A 286 16.07 -10.24 11.93
CA PRO A 286 17.41 -10.72 11.57
C PRO A 286 17.73 -10.49 10.08
N PHE A 287 16.75 -10.55 9.17
CA PHE A 287 17.00 -10.27 7.76
C PHE A 287 17.20 -8.79 7.49
N CYS A 288 16.52 -7.90 8.23
CA CYS A 288 16.81 -6.46 8.17
C CYS A 288 18.21 -6.17 8.73
N PHE A 289 18.64 -6.81 9.82
CA PHE A 289 20.00 -6.67 10.32
C PHE A 289 21.03 -7.26 9.35
N LEU A 290 20.70 -8.36 8.69
CA LEU A 290 21.55 -8.93 7.65
C LEU A 290 21.73 -7.98 6.46
N LEU A 291 20.69 -7.26 6.03
CA LEU A 291 20.82 -6.19 5.01
C LEU A 291 21.83 -5.11 5.45
N ALA A 292 21.79 -4.72 6.72
CA ALA A 292 22.70 -3.72 7.28
C ALA A 292 24.18 -4.21 7.34
N ALA A 293 24.36 -5.51 7.53
CA ALA A 293 25.68 -6.12 7.71
C ALA A 293 26.39 -6.48 6.39
N GLN A 294 25.67 -6.41 5.25
CA GLN A 294 26.26 -6.78 3.95
C GLN A 294 26.90 -5.59 3.25
N ASP A 295 28.18 -5.71 2.95
CA ASP A 295 28.91 -4.73 2.13
C ASP A 295 28.82 -5.02 0.63
N THR A 296 28.34 -6.19 0.25
CA THR A 296 28.19 -6.63 -1.15
C THR A 296 26.77 -7.06 -1.45
N LEU A 297 26.36 -6.92 -2.71
CA LEU A 297 25.04 -7.34 -3.20
C LEU A 297 25.00 -8.84 -3.58
N GLY A 298 25.66 -9.68 -2.79
CA GLY A 298 25.70 -11.11 -3.00
C GLY A 298 24.37 -11.84 -2.71
N PRO A 299 24.33 -13.17 -2.86
CA PRO A 299 23.13 -13.97 -2.65
C PRO A 299 22.48 -13.76 -1.28
N ALA A 300 23.29 -13.58 -0.22
CA ALA A 300 22.81 -13.33 1.13
C ALA A 300 22.01 -12.02 1.24
N PHE A 301 22.44 -10.95 0.55
CA PHE A 301 21.73 -9.68 0.48
C PHE A 301 20.38 -9.83 -0.25
N VAL A 302 20.38 -10.53 -1.39
CA VAL A 302 19.16 -10.76 -2.18
C VAL A 302 18.14 -11.59 -1.39
N VAL A 303 18.60 -12.65 -0.72
CA VAL A 303 17.74 -13.47 0.16
C VAL A 303 17.21 -12.66 1.32
N ALA A 304 18.05 -11.83 1.97
CA ALA A 304 17.63 -10.97 3.06
C ALA A 304 16.56 -9.97 2.60
N ALA A 305 16.70 -9.37 1.42
CA ALA A 305 15.70 -8.47 0.84
C ALA A 305 14.38 -9.21 0.57
N ALA A 306 14.42 -10.38 -0.06
CA ALA A 306 13.22 -11.17 -0.36
C ALA A 306 12.49 -11.62 0.91
N VAL A 307 13.22 -12.17 1.89
CA VAL A 307 12.62 -12.69 3.13
C VAL A 307 12.11 -11.56 4.02
N SER A 308 12.84 -10.45 4.15
CA SER A 308 12.34 -9.28 4.87
C SER A 308 11.07 -8.71 4.22
N GLY A 309 11.01 -8.67 2.90
CA GLY A 309 9.82 -8.28 2.14
C GLY A 309 8.62 -9.19 2.44
N MET A 310 8.84 -10.51 2.34
CA MET A 310 7.82 -11.53 2.63
C MET A 310 7.25 -11.38 4.04
N LEU A 311 8.11 -11.22 5.04
CA LEU A 311 7.70 -11.20 6.44
C LEU A 311 7.11 -9.86 6.88
N LEU A 312 7.70 -8.72 6.49
CA LEU A 312 7.19 -7.38 6.83
C LEU A 312 5.84 -7.09 6.16
N ASN A 313 5.72 -7.36 4.86
CA ASN A 313 4.49 -7.07 4.13
C ASN A 313 3.45 -8.19 4.28
N GLY A 314 3.88 -9.43 4.51
CA GLY A 314 2.99 -10.54 4.82
C GLY A 314 2.13 -10.29 6.06
N SER A 315 2.71 -9.72 7.12
CA SER A 315 1.99 -9.35 8.33
C SER A 315 0.93 -8.25 8.13
N PHE A 316 1.03 -7.45 7.05
CA PHE A 316 0.10 -6.36 6.75
C PHE A 316 -1.33 -6.82 6.53
N VAL A 317 -1.51 -7.82 5.68
CA VAL A 317 -2.84 -8.39 5.38
C VAL A 317 -3.47 -8.99 6.64
N VAL A 318 -2.68 -9.75 7.41
CA VAL A 318 -3.14 -10.38 8.65
C VAL A 318 -3.56 -9.35 9.69
N LEU A 319 -2.79 -8.25 9.81
CA LEU A 319 -3.09 -7.16 10.73
C LEU A 319 -4.36 -6.39 10.34
N ALA A 320 -4.59 -6.19 9.04
CA ALA A 320 -5.81 -5.55 8.54
C ALA A 320 -7.05 -6.40 8.87
N VAL A 321 -6.99 -7.72 8.62
CA VAL A 321 -8.06 -8.66 8.96
C VAL A 321 -8.29 -8.70 10.47
N ARG A 322 -7.19 -8.75 11.28
CA ARG A 322 -7.27 -8.72 12.74
C ARG A 322 -8.00 -7.47 13.25
N GLY A 323 -7.76 -6.32 12.62
CA GLY A 323 -8.48 -5.07 12.92
C GLY A 323 -9.97 -5.18 12.61
N GLN A 324 -10.33 -5.70 11.43
CA GLN A 324 -11.71 -5.90 11.00
C GLN A 324 -12.49 -6.85 11.92
N GLU A 325 -11.87 -7.96 12.32
CA GLU A 325 -12.45 -8.94 13.26
C GLU A 325 -12.67 -8.36 14.66
N SER A 326 -11.87 -7.37 15.05
CA SER A 326 -11.97 -6.74 16.37
C SER A 326 -13.15 -5.78 16.52
N MET A 327 -13.68 -5.28 15.40
CA MET A 327 -14.70 -4.24 15.36
C MET A 327 -15.77 -4.56 14.33
N PRO A 328 -16.57 -5.61 14.54
CA PRO A 328 -17.66 -5.98 13.63
C PRO A 328 -18.64 -4.81 13.51
N GLY A 329 -19.20 -4.60 12.33
CA GLY A 329 -20.12 -3.49 12.02
C GLY A 329 -19.43 -2.18 11.62
N SER A 330 -18.08 -2.08 11.67
CA SER A 330 -17.31 -0.89 11.28
C SER A 330 -16.18 -1.19 10.29
N LEU A 331 -16.36 -2.19 9.44
CA LEU A 331 -15.34 -2.72 8.52
C LEU A 331 -14.68 -1.63 7.66
N GLY A 332 -15.46 -0.74 7.06
CA GLY A 332 -14.93 0.34 6.20
C GLY A 332 -14.04 1.32 6.98
N MET A 333 -14.46 1.72 8.17
CA MET A 333 -13.68 2.64 9.01
C MET A 333 -12.39 1.98 9.51
N VAL A 334 -12.46 0.73 9.95
CA VAL A 334 -11.28 -0.02 10.42
C VAL A 334 -10.29 -0.23 9.29
N SER A 335 -10.78 -0.58 8.09
CA SER A 335 -9.93 -0.66 6.90
C SER A 335 -9.25 0.67 6.59
N GLY A 336 -9.97 1.78 6.66
CA GLY A 336 -9.40 3.12 6.47
C GLY A 336 -8.31 3.46 7.49
N LEU A 337 -8.50 3.08 8.76
CA LEU A 337 -7.50 3.27 9.81
C LEU A 337 -6.27 2.38 9.60
N MET A 338 -6.48 1.08 9.29
CA MET A 338 -5.39 0.11 9.17
C MET A 338 -4.61 0.27 7.86
N LEU A 339 -5.30 0.55 6.75
CA LEU A 339 -4.68 0.67 5.44
C LEU A 339 -4.27 2.12 5.13
N GLY A 340 -5.16 3.09 5.33
CA GLY A 340 -4.91 4.49 4.97
C GLY A 340 -4.02 5.20 5.98
N LEU A 341 -4.50 5.39 7.21
CA LEU A 341 -3.78 6.16 8.23
C LEU A 341 -2.43 5.53 8.58
N SER A 342 -2.37 4.20 8.71
CA SER A 342 -1.13 3.52 9.10
C SER A 342 -0.03 3.61 8.05
N ILE A 343 -0.38 3.54 6.75
CA ILE A 343 0.58 3.74 5.66
C ILE A 343 1.09 5.18 5.66
N GLY A 344 0.20 6.17 5.86
CA GLY A 344 0.60 7.57 5.95
C GLY A 344 1.53 7.87 7.10
N LEU A 345 1.22 7.36 8.29
CA LEU A 345 2.11 7.43 9.43
C LEU A 345 3.45 6.74 9.14
N GLY A 346 3.41 5.59 8.42
CA GLY A 346 4.60 4.86 7.97
C GLY A 346 5.55 5.72 7.15
N GLY A 347 5.03 6.54 6.25
CA GLY A 347 5.83 7.46 5.42
C GLY A 347 6.58 8.53 6.21
N LEU A 348 6.08 8.91 7.39
CA LEU A 348 6.72 9.96 8.21
C LEU A 348 8.10 9.56 8.76
N ALA A 349 8.39 8.26 8.90
CA ALA A 349 9.70 7.80 9.35
C ALA A 349 10.80 7.97 8.30
N VAL A 350 10.46 8.13 7.02
CA VAL A 350 11.44 8.15 5.93
C VAL A 350 12.31 9.40 5.97
N ALA A 351 11.73 10.59 6.16
CA ALA A 351 12.50 11.84 6.18
C ALA A 351 13.56 11.89 7.30
N PRO A 352 13.26 11.62 8.59
CA PRO A 352 14.28 11.62 9.63
C PRO A 352 15.34 10.54 9.40
N MET A 353 14.98 9.36 8.89
CA MET A 353 15.95 8.31 8.59
C MET A 353 16.81 8.63 7.35
N ALA A 354 16.31 9.45 6.44
CA ALA A 354 17.11 9.95 5.33
C ALA A 354 18.22 10.90 5.80
N LEU A 355 17.98 11.71 6.83
CA LEU A 355 19.02 12.50 7.49
C LEU A 355 20.08 11.62 8.17
N VAL A 356 19.65 10.51 8.78
CA VAL A 356 20.60 9.54 9.35
C VAL A 356 21.41 8.89 8.24
N ALA A 357 20.75 8.45 7.15
CA ALA A 357 21.42 7.84 6.01
C ALA A 357 22.45 8.78 5.34
N GLU A 358 22.15 10.07 5.27
CA GLU A 358 23.05 11.07 4.69
C GLU A 358 24.31 11.29 5.54
N ARG A 359 24.21 11.21 6.87
CA ARG A 359 25.31 11.47 7.81
C ARG A 359 26.11 10.22 8.20
N ALA A 360 25.41 9.08 8.37
CA ALA A 360 25.98 7.85 8.93
C ALA A 360 25.96 6.68 7.93
N GLY A 361 25.54 6.93 6.68
CA GLY A 361 25.35 5.86 5.69
C GLY A 361 24.02 5.14 5.85
N MET A 362 23.74 4.21 4.95
CA MET A 362 22.45 3.50 4.90
C MET A 362 22.29 2.29 5.84
N PRO A 363 23.37 1.60 6.32
CA PRO A 363 23.22 0.47 7.23
C PRO A 363 22.37 0.76 8.48
N PRO A 364 22.49 1.94 9.16
CA PRO A 364 21.63 2.28 10.30
C PRO A 364 20.13 2.29 9.99
N VAL A 365 19.75 2.54 8.73
CA VAL A 365 18.33 2.52 8.31
C VAL A 365 17.75 1.10 8.37
N PHE A 366 18.52 0.11 7.92
CA PHE A 366 18.11 -1.29 7.98
C PHE A 366 18.13 -1.83 9.42
N VAL A 367 19.07 -1.37 10.25
CA VAL A 367 19.06 -1.64 11.69
C VAL A 367 17.79 -1.07 12.33
N ALA A 368 17.42 0.16 12.02
CA ALA A 368 16.19 0.77 12.50
C ALA A 368 14.96 -0.02 12.03
N ALA A 369 14.91 -0.47 10.78
CA ALA A 369 13.81 -1.29 10.27
C ALA A 369 13.66 -2.61 11.04
N GLY A 370 14.76 -3.30 11.33
CA GLY A 370 14.76 -4.52 12.15
C GLY A 370 14.32 -4.26 13.59
N SER A 371 14.82 -3.18 14.20
CA SER A 371 14.43 -2.76 15.56
C SER A 371 12.93 -2.40 15.64
N LEU A 372 12.40 -1.71 14.63
CA LEU A 372 10.97 -1.41 14.51
C LEU A 372 10.14 -2.68 14.35
N ALA A 373 10.62 -3.70 13.62
CA ALA A 373 9.93 -4.98 13.51
C ALA A 373 9.84 -5.69 14.88
N VAL A 374 10.91 -5.69 15.68
CA VAL A 374 10.89 -6.20 17.06
C VAL A 374 9.93 -5.40 17.93
N LEU A 375 10.01 -4.07 17.89
CA LEU A 375 9.12 -3.19 18.65
C LEU A 375 7.65 -3.46 18.29
N CYS A 376 7.35 -3.61 17.02
CA CYS A 376 6.02 -3.91 16.52
C CYS A 376 5.47 -5.25 17.08
N ALA A 377 6.32 -6.28 17.13
CA ALA A 377 5.97 -7.57 17.73
C ALA A 377 5.70 -7.47 19.24
N LEU A 378 6.45 -6.62 19.94
CA LEU A 378 6.23 -6.34 21.37
C LEU A 378 4.93 -5.54 21.58
N LEU A 379 4.69 -4.52 20.79
CA LEU A 379 3.44 -3.73 20.81
C LEU A 379 2.22 -4.62 20.56
N MET A 380 2.31 -5.61 19.69
CA MET A 380 1.22 -6.54 19.40
C MET A 380 0.78 -7.31 20.65
N ARG A 381 1.69 -7.60 21.61
CA ARG A 381 1.34 -8.25 22.88
C ARG A 381 0.48 -7.37 23.80
N LEU A 382 0.50 -6.05 23.61
CA LEU A 382 -0.28 -5.08 24.37
C LEU A 382 -1.66 -4.83 23.76
N VAL A 383 -1.91 -5.30 22.54
CA VAL A 383 -3.21 -5.16 21.88
C VAL A 383 -4.23 -6.08 22.57
N PRO A 384 -5.39 -5.55 22.99
CA PRO A 384 -6.43 -6.38 23.61
C PRO A 384 -6.86 -7.54 22.69
N ARG A 385 -7.17 -8.69 23.28
CA ARG A 385 -7.73 -9.81 22.52
C ARG A 385 -9.16 -9.48 22.12
N PRO A 386 -9.62 -9.93 20.93
CA PRO A 386 -11.01 -9.76 20.54
C PRO A 386 -11.92 -10.50 21.53
N PRO A 387 -13.14 -10.03 21.76
CA PRO A 387 -14.09 -10.76 22.59
C PRO A 387 -14.34 -12.15 21.96
N VAL A 388 -14.21 -13.17 22.79
CA VAL A 388 -14.44 -14.56 22.39
C VAL A 388 -15.90 -14.71 21.90
N GLY A 389 -16.12 -15.17 20.68
CA GLY A 389 -17.45 -15.44 20.11
C GLY A 389 -18.05 -14.33 19.25
N ALA A 390 -17.34 -13.28 18.91
CA ALA A 390 -17.85 -12.24 18.00
C ALA A 390 -18.14 -12.81 16.58
N PHE A 391 -17.37 -13.77 16.12
CA PHE A 391 -17.55 -14.44 14.81
C PHE A 391 -18.56 -15.59 14.84
N ASP A 392 -18.65 -16.35 15.95
CA ASP A 392 -19.56 -17.50 16.07
C ASP A 392 -21.05 -17.10 16.12
N ARG A 393 -21.36 -15.87 16.51
CA ARG A 393 -22.75 -15.38 16.58
C ARG A 393 -23.31 -14.95 15.24
N GLU A 394 -22.47 -14.40 14.34
CA GLU A 394 -22.91 -14.03 13.00
C GLU A 394 -23.08 -15.25 12.07
N SER A 395 -22.19 -16.24 12.17
CA SER A 395 -22.31 -17.48 11.40
C SER A 395 -23.54 -18.31 11.82
N ARG A 396 -23.87 -18.35 13.11
CA ARG A 396 -25.09 -19.04 13.61
C ARG A 396 -26.38 -18.25 13.36
N GLY A 397 -26.32 -16.93 13.24
CA GLY A 397 -27.46 -16.08 12.89
C GLY A 397 -27.89 -16.19 11.42
N LEU A 398 -26.96 -16.55 10.54
CA LEU A 398 -27.19 -16.74 9.10
C LEU A 398 -27.68 -18.15 8.75
N GLU A 399 -27.53 -19.14 9.65
CA GLU A 399 -28.10 -20.49 9.50
C GLU A 399 -29.54 -20.60 10.01
N LEU A 400 -30.07 -19.60 10.71
CA LEU A 400 -31.41 -19.58 11.30
C LEU A 400 -32.36 -18.54 10.66
N ALA A 401 -31.94 -17.86 9.59
CA ALA A 401 -32.72 -16.92 8.78
C ALA A 401 -32.77 -17.36 7.31
#